data_5564c3f0de2fb420b511e61932e3fda7
#
_entry.id   5564c3f0de2fb420b511e61932e3fda7
#
_cell.length_a   1.000
_cell.length_b   1.000
_cell.length_c   1.000
_cell.angle_alpha   90.00
_cell.angle_beta   90.00
_cell.angle_gamma   90.00
#
_symmetry.space_group_name_H-M   'P 1'
#
loop_
_entity.id
_entity.type
_entity.pdbx_description
1 polymer ?
#
loop_
_entity_poly.entity_id
_entity_poly.type
_entity_poly.pdbx_seq_one_letter_code
_entity_poly.pdbx_strand_id
1 'polypeptide(L)'
;MPLSRKNILCNIEIADGDAYLDYIQIPDGSMNITTQFAYSGLDADVTVTLQQSLDCKNFDDVATILLDKDNTSSTVNVLDVLTIWIRYRIVVGAAHTGTISECNLIFN
;
A
#
# COMPACT_ATOMS: atom_id res chain seq x y z
N MET A 1 -7.34 3.06 22.25
CA MET A 1 -6.89 1.86 21.53
C MET A 1 -5.41 1.98 21.22
N PRO A 2 -4.62 0.96 21.50
CA PRO A 2 -3.18 1.00 21.17
C PRO A 2 -2.95 1.04 19.66
N LEU A 3 -1.94 1.79 19.24
CA LEU A 3 -1.48 1.79 17.87
C LEU A 3 -0.66 0.52 17.61
N SER A 4 -0.92 -0.13 16.49
CA SER A 4 -0.09 -1.22 16.00
C SER A 4 0.66 -0.74 14.76
N ARG A 5 1.96 -0.97 14.74
CA ARG A 5 2.83 -0.54 13.67
C ARG A 5 3.37 -1.74 12.91
N LYS A 6 3.43 -1.64 11.59
CA LYS A 6 4.01 -2.67 10.75
C LYS A 6 4.85 -2.04 9.65
N ASN A 7 6.01 -2.62 9.41
CA ASN A 7 6.85 -2.29 8.27
C ASN A 7 6.87 -3.51 7.34
N ILE A 8 6.52 -3.28 6.08
CA ILE A 8 6.63 -4.28 5.03
C ILE A 8 7.88 -3.94 4.25
N LEU A 9 8.87 -4.83 4.33
CA LEU A 9 10.03 -4.69 3.47
C LEU A 9 9.57 -4.94 2.04
N CYS A 10 9.54 -3.91 1.25
CA CYS A 10 9.29 -4.04 -0.17
C CYS A 10 10.45 -3.43 -0.92
N ASN A 11 10.94 -4.15 -1.90
CA ASN A 11 11.96 -3.67 -2.80
C ASN A 11 11.43 -3.93 -4.20
N ILE A 12 10.40 -3.14 -4.56
CA ILE A 12 9.67 -3.33 -5.82
C ILE A 12 10.33 -2.48 -6.88
N GLU A 13 10.85 -3.14 -7.91
CA GLU A 13 11.37 -2.47 -9.08
C GLU A 13 10.24 -2.21 -10.08
N ILE A 14 10.05 -0.95 -10.46
CA ILE A 14 8.98 -0.55 -11.38
C ILE A 14 9.14 -1.23 -12.74
N ALA A 15 10.38 -1.46 -13.17
CA ALA A 15 10.66 -2.13 -14.44
C ALA A 15 10.08 -3.55 -14.53
N ASP A 16 9.79 -4.18 -13.40
CA ASP A 16 9.23 -5.54 -13.35
C ASP A 16 7.71 -5.57 -13.55
N GLY A 17 7.05 -4.42 -13.64
CA GLY A 17 5.62 -4.31 -13.89
C GLY A 17 4.77 -4.34 -12.62
N ASP A 18 3.47 -4.59 -12.81
CA ASP A 18 2.51 -4.62 -11.71
C ASP A 18 2.84 -5.71 -10.69
N ALA A 19 2.54 -5.43 -9.43
CA ALA A 19 2.86 -6.35 -8.34
C ALA A 19 1.81 -6.26 -7.22
N TYR A 20 1.78 -7.31 -6.38
CA TYR A 20 1.05 -7.30 -5.12
C TYR A 20 2.05 -7.40 -3.98
N LEU A 21 1.83 -6.64 -2.91
CA LEU A 21 2.51 -6.87 -1.65
C LEU A 21 1.80 -8.00 -0.89
N ASP A 22 2.49 -8.61 0.05
CA ASP A 22 1.90 -9.67 0.87
C ASP A 22 0.66 -9.16 1.61
N TYR A 23 -0.35 -10.01 1.74
CA TYR A 23 -1.54 -9.67 2.51
C TYR A 23 -1.24 -9.65 4.01
N ILE A 24 -2.00 -8.82 4.73
CA ILE A 24 -1.82 -8.56 6.16
C ILE A 24 -3.16 -8.74 6.85
N GLN A 25 -3.15 -9.44 7.98
CA GLN A 25 -4.32 -9.51 8.84
C GLN A 25 -4.40 -8.25 9.70
N ILE A 26 -5.56 -7.60 9.72
CA ILE A 26 -5.77 -6.40 10.53
C ILE A 26 -5.92 -6.80 12.00
N PRO A 27 -5.22 -6.12 12.93
CA PRO A 27 -5.41 -6.38 14.36
C PRO A 27 -6.84 -6.14 14.82
N ASP A 28 -7.31 -6.94 15.76
CA ASP A 28 -8.66 -6.83 16.31
C ASP A 28 -8.96 -5.42 16.84
N GLY A 29 -10.13 -4.91 16.46
CA GLY A 29 -10.59 -3.60 16.90
C GLY A 29 -9.99 -2.44 16.12
N SER A 30 -9.07 -2.68 15.19
CA SER A 30 -8.52 -1.63 14.35
C SER A 30 -9.47 -1.32 13.22
N MET A 31 -9.69 -0.02 12.96
CA MET A 31 -10.59 0.46 11.91
C MET A 31 -9.93 1.49 10.99
N ASN A 32 -8.80 2.04 11.39
CA ASN A 32 -8.11 3.08 10.64
C ASN A 32 -6.73 2.60 10.24
N ILE A 33 -6.33 2.91 9.03
CA ILE A 33 -5.03 2.52 8.49
C ILE A 33 -4.33 3.76 7.95
N THR A 34 -3.13 4.04 8.44
CA THR A 34 -2.25 5.04 7.86
C THR A 34 -1.12 4.32 7.16
N THR A 35 -0.93 4.59 5.89
CA THR A 35 0.10 3.94 5.07
C THR A 35 1.03 4.97 4.50
N GLN A 36 2.33 4.71 4.58
CA GLN A 36 3.36 5.52 3.97
C GLN A 36 4.25 4.65 3.08
N PHE A 37 4.42 5.09 1.83
CA PHE A 37 5.38 4.50 0.91
C PHE A 37 6.58 5.42 0.75
N ALA A 38 7.76 4.84 0.71
CA ALA A 38 8.99 5.53 0.32
C ALA A 38 9.45 4.95 -1.02
N TYR A 39 9.84 5.83 -1.93
CA TYR A 39 10.19 5.44 -3.30
C TYR A 39 11.16 6.45 -3.90
N SER A 40 11.75 6.09 -5.03
CA SER A 40 12.69 6.98 -5.74
C SER A 40 12.78 6.63 -7.21
N GLY A 41 13.17 7.61 -8.02
CA GLY A 41 13.50 7.41 -9.42
C GLY A 41 12.33 7.13 -10.33
N LEU A 42 11.11 7.47 -9.96
CA LEU A 42 9.94 7.28 -10.81
C LEU A 42 9.99 8.22 -12.01
N ASP A 43 9.80 7.69 -13.21
CA ASP A 43 9.69 8.48 -14.44
C ASP A 43 8.24 8.86 -14.78
N ALA A 44 7.28 8.28 -14.09
CA ALA A 44 5.86 8.62 -14.16
C ALA A 44 5.19 8.22 -12.84
N ASP A 45 3.98 8.75 -12.60
CA ASP A 45 3.23 8.44 -11.40
C ASP A 45 2.86 6.95 -11.35
N VAL A 46 2.88 6.39 -10.15
CA VAL A 46 2.49 5.01 -9.88
C VAL A 46 1.29 5.01 -8.95
N THR A 47 0.33 4.14 -9.22
CA THR A 47 -0.88 4.00 -8.42
C THR A 47 -0.78 2.74 -7.55
N VAL A 48 -1.06 2.90 -6.26
CA VAL A 48 -1.19 1.78 -5.34
C VAL A 48 -2.62 1.71 -4.86
N THR A 49 -3.23 0.53 -4.97
CA THR A 49 -4.61 0.32 -4.53
C THR A 49 -4.60 -0.52 -3.26
N LEU A 50 -5.22 0.01 -2.20
CA LEU A 50 -5.49 -0.77 -0.99
C LEU A 50 -6.71 -1.63 -1.24
N GLN A 51 -6.57 -2.92 -1.04
CA GLN A 51 -7.64 -3.89 -1.22
C GLN A 51 -7.96 -4.60 0.10
N GLN A 52 -9.22 -5.02 0.25
CA GLN A 52 -9.72 -5.68 1.46
C GLN A 52 -10.33 -7.03 1.15
N SER A 53 -10.36 -7.90 2.14
CA SER A 53 -11.00 -9.22 2.03
C SER A 53 -11.42 -9.76 3.39
N LEU A 54 -12.49 -10.55 3.42
CA LEU A 54 -12.91 -11.30 4.59
C LEU A 54 -12.43 -12.74 4.56
N ASP A 55 -12.09 -13.27 3.39
CA ASP A 55 -11.75 -14.69 3.21
C ASP A 55 -10.30 -14.90 2.71
N CYS A 56 -9.55 -13.84 2.50
CA CYS A 56 -8.18 -13.88 1.97
C CYS A 56 -8.08 -14.48 0.55
N LYS A 57 -9.17 -14.50 -0.17
CA LYS A 57 -9.25 -15.01 -1.55
C LYS A 57 -9.83 -13.98 -2.50
N ASN A 58 -10.93 -13.35 -2.10
CA ASN A 58 -11.61 -12.33 -2.89
C ASN A 58 -11.27 -10.97 -2.30
N PHE A 59 -10.59 -10.14 -3.08
CA PHE A 59 -10.15 -8.80 -2.66
C PHE A 59 -10.86 -7.74 -3.48
N ASP A 60 -11.31 -6.70 -2.81
CA ASP A 60 -11.97 -5.56 -3.42
C ASP A 60 -11.23 -4.27 -3.11
N ASP A 61 -11.28 -3.32 -4.04
CA ASP A 61 -10.61 -2.04 -3.89
C ASP A 61 -11.27 -1.19 -2.80
N VAL A 62 -10.45 -0.59 -1.95
CA VAL A 62 -10.90 0.31 -0.87
C VAL A 62 -10.50 1.74 -1.14
N ALA A 63 -9.23 1.96 -1.49
CA ALA A 63 -8.68 3.29 -1.64
C ALA A 63 -7.49 3.26 -2.60
N THR A 64 -7.22 4.42 -3.19
CA THR A 64 -6.11 4.60 -4.13
C THR A 64 -5.09 5.54 -3.51
N ILE A 65 -3.81 5.19 -3.62
CA ILE A 65 -2.68 5.98 -3.16
C ILE A 65 -1.86 6.35 -4.39
N LEU A 66 -1.63 7.64 -4.59
CA LEU A 66 -0.79 8.11 -5.69
C LEU A 66 0.65 8.26 -5.22
N LEU A 67 1.57 7.62 -5.93
CA LEU A 67 3.00 7.83 -5.77
C LEU A 67 3.43 8.83 -6.84
N ASP A 68 3.47 10.10 -6.46
CA ASP A 68 3.81 11.20 -7.39
C ASP A 68 5.29 11.13 -7.73
N LYS A 69 5.61 11.13 -9.01
CA LYS A 69 7.00 11.02 -9.51
C LYS A 69 7.92 12.14 -9.01
N ASP A 70 7.35 13.29 -8.65
CA ASP A 70 8.11 14.45 -8.18
C ASP A 70 8.39 14.40 -6.67
N ASN A 71 7.87 13.40 -5.96
CA ASN A 71 8.08 13.19 -4.54
C ASN A 71 8.88 11.91 -4.29
N THR A 72 9.27 11.69 -3.03
CA THR A 72 9.96 10.47 -2.59
C THR A 72 9.18 9.70 -1.53
N SER A 73 8.04 10.23 -1.11
CA SER A 73 7.15 9.53 -0.18
C SER A 73 5.71 9.98 -0.37
N SER A 74 4.79 9.11 0.02
CA SER A 74 3.35 9.39 0.00
C SER A 74 2.72 8.74 1.21
N THR A 75 1.90 9.50 1.95
CA THR A 75 1.22 9.02 3.15
C THR A 75 -0.28 9.24 2.99
N VAL A 76 -1.08 8.21 3.26
CA VAL A 76 -2.53 8.26 3.14
C VAL A 76 -3.17 7.63 4.37
N ASN A 77 -4.23 8.29 4.87
CA ASN A 77 -5.07 7.77 5.95
C ASN A 77 -6.35 7.20 5.34
N VAL A 78 -6.68 5.97 5.68
CA VAL A 78 -7.93 5.34 5.30
C VAL A 78 -8.71 5.03 6.56
N LEU A 79 -9.89 5.62 6.69
CA LEU A 79 -10.73 5.54 7.89
C LEU A 79 -11.84 4.53 7.69
N ASP A 80 -12.32 3.97 8.80
CA ASP A 80 -13.49 3.09 8.85
C ASP A 80 -13.35 1.83 7.97
N VAL A 81 -12.16 1.24 7.99
CA VAL A 81 -11.91 -0.01 7.28
C VAL A 81 -12.39 -1.19 8.14
N LEU A 82 -13.48 -1.81 7.73
CA LEU A 82 -14.07 -2.95 8.44
C LEU A 82 -13.82 -4.22 7.65
N THR A 83 -12.68 -4.85 7.90
CA THR A 83 -12.27 -6.05 7.18
C THR A 83 -11.33 -6.90 8.05
N ILE A 84 -10.94 -8.06 7.54
CA ILE A 84 -9.99 -8.95 8.21
C ILE A 84 -8.63 -8.90 7.54
N TRP A 85 -8.59 -8.89 6.21
CA TRP A 85 -7.35 -8.92 5.44
C TRP A 85 -7.25 -7.70 4.55
N ILE A 86 -6.03 -7.18 4.39
CA ILE A 86 -5.71 -6.15 3.38
C ILE A 86 -4.49 -6.59 2.59
N ARG A 87 -4.37 -6.03 1.38
CA ARG A 87 -3.16 -6.07 0.58
C ARG A 87 -3.06 -4.80 -0.26
N TYR A 88 -1.88 -4.56 -0.80
CA TYR A 88 -1.65 -3.46 -1.73
C TYR A 88 -1.35 -4.01 -3.11
N ARG A 89 -2.02 -3.45 -4.11
CA ARG A 89 -1.75 -3.72 -5.53
C ARG A 89 -1.03 -2.53 -6.12
N ILE A 90 0.14 -2.77 -6.71
CA ILE A 90 0.94 -1.73 -7.35
C ILE A 90 0.69 -1.79 -8.85
N VAL A 91 0.22 -0.67 -9.42
CA VAL A 91 -0.06 -0.54 -10.85
C VAL A 91 0.89 0.51 -11.41
N VAL A 92 1.85 0.06 -12.20
CA VAL A 92 2.94 0.91 -12.69
C VAL A 92 2.49 1.86 -13.81
N GLY A 93 1.44 1.50 -14.57
CA GLY A 93 0.92 2.36 -15.63
C GLY A 93 1.97 2.72 -16.66
N ALA A 94 2.18 4.01 -16.86
CA ALA A 94 3.19 4.53 -17.79
C ALA A 94 4.60 4.56 -17.22
N ALA A 95 4.79 4.23 -15.95
CA ALA A 95 6.11 4.24 -15.32
C ALA A 95 6.94 3.05 -15.77
N HIS A 96 8.21 3.29 -16.04
CA HIS A 96 9.16 2.28 -16.50
C HIS A 96 10.37 2.14 -15.57
N THR A 97 10.68 3.18 -14.77
CA THR A 97 11.84 3.20 -13.87
C THR A 97 11.42 3.60 -12.47
N GLY A 98 12.21 3.20 -11.51
CA GLY A 98 12.06 3.56 -10.10
C GLY A 98 11.99 2.35 -9.20
N THR A 99 12.06 2.62 -7.91
CA THR A 99 12.03 1.60 -6.86
C THR A 99 11.13 2.06 -5.73
N ILE A 100 10.22 1.20 -5.28
CA ILE A 100 9.47 1.38 -4.04
C ILE A 100 10.22 0.61 -2.97
N SER A 101 10.81 1.33 -2.01
CA SER A 101 11.74 0.75 -1.05
C SER A 101 11.08 0.36 0.27
N GLU A 102 10.03 1.08 0.69
CA GLU A 102 9.40 0.85 2.00
C GLU A 102 7.90 1.04 1.94
N CYS A 103 7.21 0.26 2.77
CA CYS A 103 5.79 0.44 3.06
C CYS A 103 5.62 0.32 4.58
N ASN A 104 5.22 1.42 5.21
CA ASN A 104 4.99 1.48 6.65
C ASN A 104 3.51 1.68 6.93
N LEU A 105 2.97 0.91 7.87
CA LEU A 105 1.57 0.98 8.24
C LEU A 105 1.40 1.20 9.74
N ILE A 106 0.36 1.97 10.08
CA ILE A 106 -0.11 2.11 11.45
C ILE A 106 -1.59 1.74 11.45
N PHE A 107 -1.96 0.86 12.36
CA PHE A 107 -3.36 0.48 12.60
C PHE A 107 -3.86 1.13 13.89
N ASN A 108 -5.06 1.67 13.81
CA ASN A 108 -5.69 2.28 14.97
C ASN A 108 -7.19 1.98 15.04
#